data_e89b3e410d464acc200dcd4dae089c2b
#
_entry.id   e89b3e410d464acc200dcd4dae089c2b
#
_cell.length_a   1.000
_cell.length_b   1.000
_cell.length_c   1.000
_cell.angle_alpha   90.00
_cell.angle_beta   90.00
_cell.angle_gamma   90.00
#
_symmetry.space_group_name_H-M   'P 1'
#
loop_
_entity.id
_entity.type
_entity.pdbx_description
1 polymer ?
#
loop_
_entity_poly.entity_id
_entity_poly.type
_entity_poly.pdbx_seq_one_letter_code
_entity_poly.pdbx_strand_id
1 'polypeptide(L)'
;MKKGTQLYEGKAKKVYLTDDPDVLIVDYKDDATAFNGEKKGTIVGKGAINNRMSNYLFKQLEKEGIPTHLIEELSDRETAVKKVSIVPLEVIVRNVAAGSFSKRLGVPEGTEFTEPTIEFSYKNDELGDPLINEYFARALNLASWDEIETIKKYAFKINEVLKEFFLAAELRLIDFKIFTAIHTKSTIIINLMTAKRTKHKNSPQN
;
A
#
# COMPACT_ATOMS: atom_id res chain seq x y z
N MET A 1 -13.93 21.22 -8.59
CA MET A 1 -13.07 20.20 -9.20
C MET A 1 -13.86 19.40 -10.20
N LYS A 2 -13.50 19.46 -11.48
CA LYS A 2 -14.21 18.79 -12.57
C LYS A 2 -13.38 17.58 -13.05
N LYS A 3 -14.00 16.38 -13.07
CA LYS A 3 -13.39 15.16 -13.60
C LYS A 3 -13.14 15.31 -15.10
N GLY A 4 -11.89 15.11 -15.53
CA GLY A 4 -11.43 15.24 -16.92
C GLY A 4 -11.23 13.89 -17.61
N THR A 5 -10.25 13.82 -18.52
CA THR A 5 -9.92 12.60 -19.26
C THR A 5 -9.25 11.54 -18.37
N GLN A 6 -9.50 10.26 -18.70
CA GLN A 6 -8.83 9.15 -18.03
C GLN A 6 -7.34 9.15 -18.37
N LEU A 7 -6.50 9.19 -17.36
CA LEU A 7 -5.03 9.16 -17.48
C LEU A 7 -4.49 7.73 -17.47
N TYR A 8 -5.05 6.87 -16.60
CA TYR A 8 -4.56 5.51 -16.39
C TYR A 8 -5.69 4.59 -15.92
N GLU A 9 -5.57 3.31 -16.23
CA GLU A 9 -6.42 2.25 -15.68
C GLU A 9 -5.58 1.06 -15.24
N GLY A 10 -5.73 0.72 -13.96
CA GLY A 10 -5.13 -0.47 -13.36
C GLY A 10 -6.16 -1.56 -13.03
N LYS A 11 -5.72 -2.60 -12.34
CA LYS A 11 -6.55 -3.74 -11.94
C LYS A 11 -7.74 -3.33 -11.06
N ALA A 12 -7.56 -2.37 -10.16
CA ALA A 12 -8.55 -1.99 -9.14
C ALA A 12 -9.03 -0.54 -9.23
N LYS A 13 -8.39 0.30 -10.02
CA LYS A 13 -8.59 1.74 -10.03
C LYS A 13 -8.49 2.31 -11.44
N LYS A 14 -9.25 3.39 -11.71
CA LYS A 14 -9.05 4.33 -12.81
C LYS A 14 -8.58 5.65 -12.24
N VAL A 15 -7.72 6.34 -12.95
CA VAL A 15 -7.19 7.65 -12.55
C VAL A 15 -7.54 8.66 -13.62
N TYR A 16 -8.07 9.80 -13.20
CA TYR A 16 -8.52 10.86 -14.09
C TYR A 16 -7.79 12.16 -13.78
N LEU A 17 -7.52 12.93 -14.84
CA LEU A 17 -7.11 14.33 -14.71
C LEU A 17 -8.28 15.16 -14.17
N THR A 18 -7.95 16.35 -13.66
CA THR A 18 -8.95 17.35 -13.26
C THR A 18 -8.64 18.69 -13.91
N ASP A 19 -9.49 19.68 -13.66
CA ASP A 19 -9.24 21.09 -14.02
C ASP A 19 -8.10 21.73 -13.20
N ASP A 20 -7.63 21.07 -12.13
CA ASP A 20 -6.42 21.42 -11.39
C ASP A 20 -5.27 20.48 -11.80
N PRO A 21 -4.14 20.98 -12.35
CA PRO A 21 -3.03 20.16 -12.82
C PRO A 21 -2.33 19.36 -11.72
N ASP A 22 -2.48 19.74 -10.46
CA ASP A 22 -1.85 19.10 -9.31
C ASP A 22 -2.77 18.09 -8.59
N VAL A 23 -3.99 17.91 -9.12
CA VAL A 23 -5.01 17.04 -8.52
C VAL A 23 -5.47 15.97 -9.51
N LEU A 24 -5.61 14.76 -9.02
CA LEU A 24 -6.18 13.63 -9.75
C LEU A 24 -7.42 13.09 -9.03
N ILE A 25 -8.31 12.43 -9.77
CA ILE A 25 -9.41 11.65 -9.20
C ILE A 25 -9.11 10.17 -9.40
N VAL A 26 -9.15 9.43 -8.29
CA VAL A 26 -9.06 7.96 -8.30
C VAL A 26 -10.46 7.39 -8.14
N ASP A 27 -10.88 6.56 -9.11
CA ASP A 27 -12.17 5.86 -9.14
C ASP A 27 -11.92 4.36 -8.93
N TYR A 28 -12.51 3.78 -7.90
CA TYR A 28 -12.30 2.40 -7.50
C TYR A 28 -13.26 1.46 -8.21
N LYS A 29 -12.71 0.44 -8.85
CA LYS A 29 -13.43 -0.58 -9.63
C LYS A 29 -13.92 -1.73 -8.75
N ASP A 30 -14.98 -2.37 -9.20
CA ASP A 30 -15.46 -3.64 -8.63
C ASP A 30 -14.72 -4.87 -9.18
N ASP A 31 -13.78 -4.66 -10.10
CA ASP A 31 -13.00 -5.73 -10.70
C ASP A 31 -12.18 -6.46 -9.64
N ALA A 32 -12.20 -7.77 -9.73
CA ALA A 32 -11.39 -8.68 -8.94
C ALA A 32 -10.56 -9.56 -9.88
N THR A 33 -9.26 -9.69 -9.57
CA THR A 33 -8.34 -10.55 -10.30
C THR A 33 -7.65 -11.51 -9.33
N ALA A 34 -7.42 -12.74 -9.79
CA ALA A 34 -6.62 -13.73 -9.07
C ALA A 34 -5.63 -14.38 -10.04
N PHE A 35 -4.59 -15.05 -9.50
CA PHE A 35 -3.55 -15.75 -10.28
C PHE A 35 -2.92 -14.84 -11.35
N ASN A 36 -2.33 -13.70 -10.94
CA ASN A 36 -1.72 -12.70 -11.83
C ASN A 36 -2.63 -12.18 -12.96
N GLY A 37 -3.96 -12.23 -12.75
CA GLY A 37 -4.93 -11.73 -13.73
C GLY A 37 -5.50 -12.80 -14.66
N GLU A 38 -5.13 -14.09 -14.51
CA GLU A 38 -5.72 -15.20 -15.25
C GLU A 38 -7.22 -15.36 -14.95
N LYS A 39 -7.61 -15.18 -13.67
CA LYS A 39 -9.02 -15.15 -13.29
C LYS A 39 -9.48 -13.70 -13.09
N LYS A 40 -10.53 -13.35 -13.81
CA LYS A 40 -11.18 -12.03 -13.72
C LYS A 40 -12.64 -12.22 -13.33
N GLY A 41 -13.15 -11.30 -12.51
CA GLY A 41 -14.55 -11.28 -12.09
C GLY A 41 -14.91 -9.92 -11.51
N THR A 42 -16.18 -9.75 -11.17
CA THR A 42 -16.69 -8.52 -10.56
C THR A 42 -17.27 -8.89 -9.19
N ILE A 43 -16.90 -8.11 -8.18
CA ILE A 43 -17.49 -8.21 -6.84
C ILE A 43 -18.20 -6.88 -6.59
N VAL A 44 -19.51 -6.87 -6.67
CA VAL A 44 -20.35 -5.68 -6.49
C VAL A 44 -20.07 -5.03 -5.15
N GLY A 45 -19.83 -3.72 -5.15
CA GLY A 45 -19.52 -2.94 -3.96
C GLY A 45 -18.06 -2.98 -3.50
N LYS A 46 -17.19 -3.81 -4.11
CA LYS A 46 -15.76 -3.88 -3.75
C LYS A 46 -15.07 -2.53 -3.88
N GLY A 47 -15.36 -1.77 -4.95
CA GLY A 47 -14.77 -0.46 -5.18
C GLY A 47 -15.14 0.52 -4.06
N ALA A 48 -16.40 0.57 -3.67
CA ALA A 48 -16.86 1.44 -2.58
C ALA A 48 -16.19 1.08 -1.24
N ILE A 49 -16.11 -0.21 -0.92
CA ILE A 49 -15.44 -0.68 0.31
C ILE A 49 -13.95 -0.30 0.27
N ASN A 50 -13.27 -0.53 -0.85
CA ASN A 50 -11.86 -0.20 -1.00
C ASN A 50 -11.60 1.30 -0.89
N ASN A 51 -12.46 2.14 -1.50
CA ASN A 51 -12.35 3.58 -1.39
C ASN A 51 -12.49 4.06 0.06
N ARG A 52 -13.56 3.66 0.74
CA ARG A 52 -13.82 4.04 2.13
C ARG A 52 -12.71 3.55 3.08
N MET A 53 -12.27 2.29 2.93
CA MET A 53 -11.19 1.74 3.75
C MET A 53 -9.87 2.48 3.53
N SER A 54 -9.51 2.76 2.27
CA SER A 54 -8.29 3.52 1.95
C SER A 54 -8.34 4.92 2.56
N ASN A 55 -9.44 5.65 2.37
CA ASN A 55 -9.60 7.00 2.91
C ASN A 55 -9.59 7.02 4.45
N TYR A 56 -10.23 6.03 5.07
CA TYR A 56 -10.20 5.89 6.52
C TYR A 56 -8.78 5.69 7.04
N LEU A 57 -8.03 4.75 6.46
CA LEU A 57 -6.65 4.46 6.86
C LEU A 57 -5.72 5.65 6.60
N PHE A 58 -5.84 6.34 5.47
CA PHE A 58 -5.07 7.55 5.20
C PHE A 58 -5.31 8.63 6.26
N LYS A 59 -6.57 8.88 6.62
CA LYS A 59 -6.91 9.82 7.68
C LYS A 59 -6.32 9.42 9.05
N GLN A 60 -6.23 8.12 9.38
CA GLN A 60 -5.55 7.67 10.59
C GLN A 60 -4.04 7.93 10.51
N LEU A 61 -3.40 7.59 9.38
CA LEU A 61 -1.98 7.84 9.17
C LEU A 61 -1.63 9.33 9.25
N GLU A 62 -2.47 10.21 8.69
CA GLU A 62 -2.27 11.65 8.75
C GLU A 62 -2.37 12.22 10.17
N LYS A 63 -3.25 11.68 11.02
CA LYS A 63 -3.32 12.04 12.45
C LYS A 63 -2.01 11.75 13.19
N GLU A 64 -1.31 10.71 12.77
CA GLU A 64 -0.01 10.33 13.32
C GLU A 64 1.16 11.05 12.62
N GLY A 65 0.87 12.07 11.80
CA GLY A 65 1.88 12.88 11.09
C GLY A 65 2.58 12.14 9.96
N ILE A 66 1.93 11.12 9.37
CA ILE A 66 2.41 10.42 8.18
C ILE A 66 1.74 11.07 6.97
N PRO A 67 2.48 11.72 6.07
CA PRO A 67 1.88 12.41 4.93
C PRO A 67 1.30 11.40 3.93
N THR A 68 0.10 11.66 3.44
CA THR A 68 -0.54 10.89 2.37
C THR A 68 -0.86 11.77 1.16
N HIS A 69 -1.27 11.14 0.07
CA HIS A 69 -1.71 11.87 -1.13
C HIS A 69 -3.21 12.24 -1.07
N LEU A 70 -3.92 11.85 -0.03
CA LEU A 70 -5.33 12.14 0.14
C LEU A 70 -5.60 13.65 0.17
N ILE A 71 -6.62 14.10 -0.57
CA ILE A 71 -7.19 15.43 -0.47
C ILE A 71 -8.58 15.32 0.18
N GLU A 72 -9.52 14.68 -0.53
CA GLU A 72 -10.87 14.47 0.00
C GLU A 72 -11.59 13.30 -0.68
N GLU A 73 -12.56 12.72 0.00
CA GLU A 73 -13.48 11.72 -0.52
C GLU A 73 -14.62 12.41 -1.26
N LEU A 74 -14.73 12.17 -2.57
CA LEU A 74 -15.72 12.83 -3.43
C LEU A 74 -17.04 12.06 -3.48
N SER A 75 -16.97 10.74 -3.42
CA SER A 75 -18.11 9.84 -3.44
C SER A 75 -17.76 8.49 -2.82
N ASP A 76 -18.71 7.57 -2.79
CA ASP A 76 -18.45 6.18 -2.33
C ASP A 76 -17.30 5.50 -3.08
N ARG A 77 -17.01 5.91 -4.32
CA ARG A 77 -16.03 5.28 -5.20
C ARG A 77 -14.87 6.17 -5.60
N GLU A 78 -14.99 7.47 -5.42
CA GLU A 78 -14.05 8.45 -5.93
C GLU A 78 -13.40 9.23 -4.81
N THR A 79 -12.10 9.44 -4.96
CA THR A 79 -11.27 10.23 -4.05
C THR A 79 -10.39 11.18 -4.85
N ALA A 80 -10.36 12.45 -4.45
CA ALA A 80 -9.39 13.43 -4.92
C ALA A 80 -8.05 13.20 -4.23
N VAL A 81 -6.99 13.16 -5.00
CA VAL A 81 -5.63 12.92 -4.51
C VAL A 81 -4.65 13.90 -5.15
N LYS A 82 -3.58 14.19 -4.45
CA LYS A 82 -2.45 14.95 -4.99
C LYS A 82 -1.81 14.17 -6.15
N LYS A 83 -1.48 14.88 -7.22
CA LYS A 83 -0.67 14.33 -8.30
C LYS A 83 0.77 14.22 -7.84
N VAL A 84 1.34 13.03 -7.90
CA VAL A 84 2.66 12.72 -7.37
C VAL A 84 3.47 11.88 -8.37
N SER A 85 4.79 11.92 -8.22
CA SER A 85 5.71 11.02 -8.94
C SER A 85 5.99 9.80 -8.07
N ILE A 86 5.62 8.62 -8.55
CA ILE A 86 5.82 7.36 -7.81
C ILE A 86 7.31 7.02 -7.78
N VAL A 87 7.82 6.70 -6.60
CA VAL A 87 9.10 6.01 -6.45
C VAL A 87 8.85 4.56 -6.88
N PRO A 88 9.57 4.02 -7.87
CA PRO A 88 9.28 2.69 -8.42
C PRO A 88 9.77 1.56 -7.49
N LEU A 89 9.44 1.67 -6.20
CA LEU A 89 9.70 0.71 -5.16
C LEU A 89 8.39 0.31 -4.48
N GLU A 90 8.13 -0.99 -4.43
CA GLU A 90 7.15 -1.58 -3.53
C GLU A 90 7.86 -1.90 -2.21
N VAL A 91 7.34 -1.38 -1.12
CA VAL A 91 7.90 -1.60 0.23
C VAL A 91 6.99 -2.53 1.00
N ILE A 92 7.55 -3.60 1.55
CA ILE A 92 6.81 -4.65 2.24
C ILE A 92 7.33 -4.73 3.66
N VAL A 93 6.44 -4.54 4.64
CA VAL A 93 6.75 -4.75 6.07
C VAL A 93 6.03 -5.98 6.55
N ARG A 94 6.74 -6.85 7.28
CA ARG A 94 6.18 -8.11 7.81
C ARG A 94 6.45 -8.24 9.30
N ASN A 95 5.42 -8.63 10.02
CA ASN A 95 5.48 -8.98 11.45
C ASN A 95 5.48 -10.50 11.67
N VAL A 96 5.00 -11.25 10.66
CA VAL A 96 4.82 -12.70 10.73
C VAL A 96 5.20 -13.31 9.39
N ALA A 97 5.87 -14.45 9.40
CA ALA A 97 6.18 -15.20 8.19
C ALA A 97 4.91 -15.68 7.49
N ALA A 98 4.76 -15.34 6.21
CA ALA A 98 3.63 -15.77 5.40
C ALA A 98 3.93 -15.72 3.89
N GLY A 99 3.23 -16.56 3.13
CA GLY A 99 3.21 -16.51 1.67
C GLY A 99 4.59 -16.64 1.02
N SER A 100 4.97 -15.67 0.19
CA SER A 100 6.26 -15.69 -0.55
C SER A 100 7.49 -15.69 0.35
N PHE A 101 7.43 -15.03 1.51
CA PHE A 101 8.52 -15.03 2.49
C PHE A 101 8.78 -16.44 3.02
N SER A 102 7.73 -17.12 3.52
CA SER A 102 7.82 -18.49 4.04
C SER A 102 8.36 -19.45 2.99
N LYS A 103 7.83 -19.38 1.76
CA LYS A 103 8.26 -20.23 0.65
C LYS A 103 9.72 -20.03 0.26
N ARG A 104 10.16 -18.76 0.19
CA ARG A 104 11.52 -18.39 -0.26
C ARG A 104 12.59 -18.73 0.76
N LEU A 105 12.29 -18.57 2.05
CA LEU A 105 13.27 -18.73 3.13
C LEU A 105 13.07 -20.00 3.96
N GLY A 106 12.09 -20.84 3.63
CA GLY A 106 11.81 -22.08 4.34
C GLY A 106 11.32 -21.89 5.78
N VAL A 107 10.80 -20.69 6.12
CA VAL A 107 10.29 -20.38 7.45
C VAL A 107 8.83 -20.81 7.54
N PRO A 108 8.41 -21.56 8.58
CA PRO A 108 7.01 -21.96 8.77
C PRO A 108 6.06 -20.74 8.78
N GLU A 109 4.93 -20.88 8.07
CA GLU A 109 3.90 -19.82 8.12
C GLU A 109 3.37 -19.63 9.54
N GLY A 110 3.18 -18.39 9.92
CA GLY A 110 2.72 -18.03 11.26
C GLY A 110 3.85 -17.82 12.28
N THR A 111 5.12 -18.03 11.90
CA THR A 111 6.28 -17.69 12.74
C THR A 111 6.29 -16.18 12.97
N GLU A 112 6.21 -15.75 14.21
CA GLU A 112 6.29 -14.35 14.63
C GLU A 112 7.74 -13.88 14.62
N PHE A 113 7.97 -12.67 14.14
CA PHE A 113 9.30 -12.06 14.20
C PHE A 113 9.44 -11.25 15.49
N THR A 114 10.62 -11.26 16.08
CA THR A 114 10.96 -10.42 17.24
C THR A 114 10.94 -8.94 16.87
N GLU A 115 11.34 -8.64 15.64
CA GLU A 115 11.30 -7.31 15.03
C GLU A 115 10.68 -7.40 13.64
N PRO A 116 9.94 -6.37 13.18
CA PRO A 116 9.39 -6.38 11.84
C PRO A 116 10.51 -6.35 10.79
N THR A 117 10.31 -7.09 9.70
CA THR A 117 11.22 -7.07 8.55
C THR A 117 10.76 -6.04 7.52
N ILE A 118 11.69 -5.53 6.71
CA ILE A 118 11.39 -4.70 5.55
C ILE A 118 12.02 -5.29 4.30
N GLU A 119 11.27 -5.32 3.21
CA GLU A 119 11.72 -5.77 1.89
C GLU A 119 11.38 -4.71 0.85
N PHE A 120 12.21 -4.61 -0.19
CA PHE A 120 11.96 -3.77 -1.36
C PHE A 120 11.78 -4.65 -2.59
N SER A 121 10.82 -4.29 -3.45
CA SER A 121 10.72 -4.82 -4.81
C SER A 121 10.79 -3.69 -5.81
N TYR A 122 11.53 -3.88 -6.89
CA TYR A 122 11.50 -2.97 -8.02
C TYR A 122 10.16 -3.10 -8.74
N LYS A 123 9.37 -2.02 -8.74
CA LYS A 123 8.07 -2.01 -9.41
C LYS A 123 8.23 -1.97 -10.91
N ASN A 124 8.27 -3.15 -11.49
CA ASN A 124 8.36 -3.37 -12.93
C ASN A 124 7.57 -4.64 -13.28
N ASP A 125 6.37 -4.46 -13.83
CA ASP A 125 5.45 -5.56 -14.16
C ASP A 125 6.05 -6.55 -15.17
N GLU A 126 6.90 -6.07 -16.10
CA GLU A 126 7.55 -6.92 -17.12
C GLU A 126 8.58 -7.86 -16.50
N LEU A 127 9.24 -7.42 -15.41
CA LEU A 127 10.21 -8.20 -14.66
C LEU A 127 9.56 -9.00 -13.49
N GLY A 128 8.25 -8.88 -13.29
CA GLY A 128 7.52 -9.55 -12.20
C GLY A 128 7.83 -9.00 -10.80
N ASP A 129 8.11 -7.70 -10.70
CA ASP A 129 8.40 -6.99 -9.44
C ASP A 129 9.50 -7.68 -8.60
N PRO A 130 10.74 -7.82 -9.12
CA PRO A 130 11.80 -8.56 -8.44
C PRO A 130 12.18 -7.92 -7.11
N LEU A 131 12.49 -8.77 -6.11
CA LEU A 131 13.05 -8.31 -4.85
C LEU A 131 14.45 -7.75 -5.06
N ILE A 132 14.71 -6.60 -4.46
CA ILE A 132 15.99 -5.93 -4.48
C ILE A 132 16.38 -5.46 -3.08
N ASN A 133 17.63 -5.09 -2.88
CA ASN A 133 18.08 -4.41 -1.68
C ASN A 133 18.26 -2.90 -1.93
N GLU A 134 18.57 -2.17 -0.89
CA GLU A 134 18.75 -0.71 -0.91
C GLU A 134 19.89 -0.29 -1.87
N TYR A 135 20.96 -1.07 -1.93
CA TYR A 135 22.08 -0.79 -2.84
C TYR A 135 21.70 -0.94 -4.31
N PHE A 136 20.85 -1.94 -4.62
CA PHE A 136 20.32 -2.10 -5.98
C PHE A 136 19.37 -0.96 -6.33
N ALA A 137 18.50 -0.56 -5.40
CA ALA A 137 17.63 0.59 -5.60
C ALA A 137 18.43 1.86 -5.90
N ARG A 138 19.55 2.06 -5.17
CA ARG A 138 20.46 3.18 -5.40
C ARG A 138 21.23 3.08 -6.72
N ALA A 139 21.77 1.89 -7.05
CA ALA A 139 22.53 1.65 -8.28
C ALA A 139 21.68 1.84 -9.55
N LEU A 140 20.39 1.49 -9.46
CA LEU A 140 19.42 1.67 -10.55
C LEU A 140 18.79 3.08 -10.56
N ASN A 141 19.23 3.98 -9.69
CA ASN A 141 18.70 5.35 -9.53
C ASN A 141 17.17 5.39 -9.30
N LEU A 142 16.61 4.39 -8.61
CA LEU A 142 15.20 4.33 -8.26
C LEU A 142 14.86 5.27 -7.10
N ALA A 143 15.79 5.43 -6.16
CA ALA A 143 15.70 6.33 -5.02
C ALA A 143 17.10 6.74 -4.52
N SER A 144 17.22 7.91 -3.91
CA SER A 144 18.42 8.35 -3.16
C SER A 144 18.48 7.68 -1.78
N TRP A 145 19.63 7.76 -1.11
CA TRP A 145 19.78 7.27 0.27
C TRP A 145 18.82 7.98 1.23
N ASP A 146 18.67 9.29 1.12
CA ASP A 146 17.76 10.07 1.97
C ASP A 146 16.30 9.67 1.79
N GLU A 147 15.90 9.37 0.54
CA GLU A 147 14.56 8.86 0.24
C GLU A 147 14.37 7.45 0.81
N ILE A 148 15.34 6.55 0.67
CA ILE A 148 15.29 5.18 1.21
C ILE A 148 15.14 5.23 2.74
N GLU A 149 15.94 6.04 3.44
CA GLU A 149 15.84 6.17 4.89
C GLU A 149 14.50 6.79 5.33
N THR A 150 14.00 7.77 4.59
CA THR A 150 12.68 8.35 4.83
C THR A 150 11.56 7.33 4.63
N ILE A 151 11.64 6.54 3.57
CA ILE A 151 10.71 5.44 3.28
C ILE A 151 10.69 4.42 4.42
N LYS A 152 11.86 3.98 4.87
CA LYS A 152 12.00 3.03 5.99
C LYS A 152 11.36 3.59 7.27
N LYS A 153 11.66 4.83 7.61
CA LYS A 153 11.10 5.51 8.78
C LYS A 153 9.57 5.52 8.75
N TYR A 154 8.98 5.91 7.62
CA TYR A 154 7.53 5.89 7.47
C TYR A 154 6.96 4.48 7.46
N ALA A 155 7.61 3.53 6.78
CA ALA A 155 7.15 2.15 6.72
C ALA A 155 7.02 1.53 8.13
N PHE A 156 8.02 1.71 9.00
CA PHE A 156 7.95 1.24 10.37
C PHE A 156 6.92 2.01 11.22
N LYS A 157 6.81 3.32 11.06
CA LYS A 157 5.79 4.10 11.76
C LYS A 157 4.37 3.67 11.36
N ILE A 158 4.13 3.41 10.06
CA ILE A 158 2.87 2.84 9.58
C ILE A 158 2.61 1.47 10.21
N ASN A 159 3.65 0.63 10.34
CA ASN A 159 3.51 -0.67 10.96
C ASN A 159 2.96 -0.56 12.38
N GLU A 160 3.49 0.35 13.19
CA GLU A 160 3.00 0.59 14.54
C GLU A 160 1.53 1.00 14.54
N VAL A 161 1.16 2.01 13.76
CA VAL A 161 -0.22 2.50 13.66
C VAL A 161 -1.18 1.40 13.21
N LEU A 162 -0.80 0.62 12.18
CA LEU A 162 -1.65 -0.45 11.67
C LEU A 162 -1.74 -1.64 12.61
N LYS A 163 -0.67 -1.97 13.35
CA LYS A 163 -0.72 -3.03 14.38
C LYS A 163 -1.76 -2.68 15.45
N GLU A 164 -1.71 -1.47 15.98
CA GLU A 164 -2.67 -1.00 16.97
C GLU A 164 -4.09 -0.97 16.43
N PHE A 165 -4.28 -0.43 15.23
CA PHE A 165 -5.57 -0.36 14.57
C PHE A 165 -6.21 -1.75 14.38
N PHE A 166 -5.45 -2.71 13.84
CA PHE A 166 -5.96 -4.06 13.61
C PHE A 166 -6.14 -4.84 14.91
N LEU A 167 -5.28 -4.62 15.91
CA LEU A 167 -5.43 -5.24 17.22
C LEU A 167 -6.72 -4.80 17.92
N ALA A 168 -7.09 -3.52 17.81
CA ALA A 168 -8.37 -3.01 18.33
C ALA A 168 -9.59 -3.65 17.65
N ALA A 169 -9.42 -4.19 16.44
CA ALA A 169 -10.43 -4.97 15.72
C ALA A 169 -10.27 -6.50 15.92
N GLU A 170 -9.51 -6.94 16.92
CA GLU A 170 -9.19 -8.34 17.21
C GLU A 170 -8.50 -9.07 16.05
N LEU A 171 -7.76 -8.32 15.24
CA LEU A 171 -7.00 -8.82 14.11
C LEU A 171 -5.51 -8.62 14.35
N ARG A 172 -4.70 -9.58 13.93
CA ARG A 172 -3.24 -9.45 13.92
C ARG A 172 -2.75 -9.06 12.52
N LEU A 173 -1.97 -7.99 12.44
CA LEU A 173 -1.32 -7.60 11.20
C LEU A 173 -0.17 -8.55 10.88
N ILE A 174 -0.25 -9.24 9.76
CA ILE A 174 0.79 -10.16 9.26
C ILE A 174 1.83 -9.39 8.47
N ASP A 175 1.41 -8.82 7.37
CA ASP A 175 2.23 -7.98 6.49
C ASP A 175 1.37 -6.92 5.80
N PHE A 176 2.03 -5.89 5.28
CA PHE A 176 1.42 -4.93 4.38
C PHE A 176 2.42 -4.43 3.35
N LYS A 177 1.89 -3.85 2.29
CA LYS A 177 2.64 -3.25 1.19
C LYS A 177 2.25 -1.80 1.02
N ILE A 178 3.25 -0.96 0.77
CA ILE A 178 3.04 0.45 0.44
C ILE A 178 3.82 0.81 -0.82
N PHE A 179 3.28 1.78 -1.55
CA PHE A 179 4.04 2.58 -2.51
C PHE A 179 4.28 3.96 -1.94
N THR A 180 5.44 4.48 -2.23
CA THR A 180 5.81 5.84 -1.88
C THR A 180 5.90 6.70 -3.13
N ALA A 181 5.69 7.99 -2.96
CA ALA A 181 5.85 8.95 -4.03
C ALA A 181 6.41 10.26 -3.53
N ILE A 182 6.94 11.03 -4.45
CA ILE A 182 7.46 12.36 -4.22
C ILE A 182 6.45 13.37 -4.74
N HIS A 183 6.08 14.29 -3.84
CA HIS A 183 5.34 15.48 -4.18
C HIS A 183 6.19 16.69 -3.83
N THR A 184 6.63 17.43 -4.85
CA THR A 184 7.55 18.58 -4.74
C THR A 184 8.90 18.20 -4.12
N LYS A 185 9.08 18.32 -2.80
CA LYS A 185 10.30 17.96 -2.07
C LYS A 185 10.05 16.99 -0.90
N SER A 186 8.85 16.44 -0.80
CA SER A 186 8.45 15.56 0.31
C SER A 186 8.07 14.19 -0.19
N THR A 187 8.55 13.14 0.49
CA THR A 187 8.11 11.77 0.23
C THR A 187 6.71 11.58 0.80
N ILE A 188 5.77 11.13 -0.03
CA ILE A 188 4.38 10.91 0.35
C ILE A 188 4.05 9.43 0.15
N ILE A 189 3.32 8.87 1.11
CA ILE A 189 2.84 7.49 1.04
C ILE A 189 1.54 7.44 0.27
N ILE A 190 1.50 6.68 -0.82
CA ILE A 190 0.38 6.73 -1.75
C ILE A 190 -0.63 5.63 -1.55
N ASN A 191 -0.20 4.43 -1.23
CA ASN A 191 -1.09 3.28 -1.34
C ASN A 191 -0.77 2.21 -0.30
N LEU A 192 -1.72 1.97 0.58
CA LEU A 192 -1.74 0.77 1.39
C LEU A 192 -2.38 -0.34 0.54
N MET A 193 -1.57 -1.09 -0.19
CA MET A 193 -2.09 -2.02 -1.20
C MET A 193 -2.76 -3.25 -0.62
N THR A 194 -2.22 -3.80 0.45
CA THR A 194 -2.75 -5.05 1.04
C THR A 194 -2.23 -5.20 2.45
N ALA A 195 -3.13 -5.36 3.40
CA ALA A 195 -2.79 -5.82 4.74
C ALA A 195 -3.33 -7.25 4.91
N LYS A 196 -2.44 -8.22 5.08
CA LYS A 196 -2.83 -9.56 5.52
C LYS A 196 -3.01 -9.57 7.02
N ARG A 197 -4.11 -10.16 7.48
CA ARG A 197 -4.50 -10.22 8.88
C ARG A 197 -5.12 -11.57 9.21
N THR A 198 -4.95 -12.02 10.46
CA THR A 198 -5.62 -13.20 11.02
C THR A 198 -6.33 -12.81 12.30
N LYS A 199 -7.35 -13.59 12.72
CA LYS A 199 -7.94 -13.41 14.04
C LYS A 199 -6.84 -13.54 15.10
N HIS A 200 -6.83 -12.63 16.04
CA HIS A 200 -5.91 -12.70 17.17
C HIS A 200 -6.34 -13.88 18.05
N LYS A 201 -5.49 -14.88 18.20
CA LYS A 201 -5.75 -15.98 19.14
C LYS A 201 -5.46 -15.50 20.57
N ASN A 202 -6.41 -14.79 21.17
CA ASN A 202 -6.49 -14.66 22.61
C ASN A 202 -7.69 -15.48 23.05
N SER A 203 -7.47 -16.73 23.38
CA SER A 203 -8.29 -17.44 24.36
C SER A 203 -7.46 -18.60 24.90
N PRO A 204 -7.21 -18.68 26.19
CA PRO A 204 -6.83 -19.95 26.77
C PRO A 204 -8.01 -20.92 26.50
N GLN A 205 -7.73 -22.01 25.80
CA GLN A 205 -8.64 -23.13 25.83
C GLN A 205 -8.53 -23.73 27.22
N ASN A 206 -9.54 -23.50 28.06
CA ASN A 206 -9.83 -24.33 29.22
C ASN A 206 -10.37 -25.66 28.75
#